data_28db5a16f56951d800d786ebdd6b0757
#
_entry.id   28db5a16f56951d800d786ebdd6b0757
#
_cell.length_a   1.000
_cell.length_b   1.000
_cell.length_c   1.000
_cell.angle_alpha   90.00
_cell.angle_beta   90.00
_cell.angle_gamma   90.00
#
_symmetry.space_group_name_H-M   'P 1'
#
loop_
_entity.id
_entity.type
_entity.pdbx_description
1 polymer ?
#
loop_
_entity_poly.entity_id
_entity_poly.type
_entity_poly.pdbx_seq_one_letter_code
_entity_poly.pdbx_strand_id
1 'polypeptide(L)'
;MKQGVKLLIVDIQISFIHYSDYIFSRGKIPYLPIDEKLATVISCERSRDFLSHIGISGEIIYTPSHSKDSISLILDDGDCFVGDLEPYEYLEAYEENAPLKRDWEHILLYNPKRVFYAHAPEKVLD
;
A
#
# COMPACT_ATOMS: atom_id res chain seq x y z
N MET A 1 -2.62 -6.83 16.77
CA MET A 1 -1.60 -6.74 17.82
C MET A 1 -1.98 -7.52 19.05
N LYS A 2 -3.18 -7.35 19.60
CA LYS A 2 -3.64 -8.14 20.75
C LYS A 2 -3.74 -9.65 20.45
N GLN A 3 -3.86 -10.03 19.19
CA GLN A 3 -3.99 -11.43 18.77
C GLN A 3 -2.68 -12.03 18.25
N GLY A 4 -1.56 -11.42 18.58
CA GLY A 4 -0.25 -11.90 18.14
C GLY A 4 0.13 -11.47 16.73
N VAL A 5 -0.70 -10.69 16.07
CA VAL A 5 -0.39 -10.14 14.75
C VAL A 5 0.57 -8.96 14.92
N LYS A 6 1.65 -8.96 14.15
CA LYS A 6 2.63 -7.86 14.17
C LYS A 6 2.28 -6.87 13.07
N LEU A 7 2.37 -5.58 13.40
CA LEU A 7 2.07 -4.50 12.47
C LEU A 7 3.36 -4.04 11.79
N LEU A 8 3.32 -3.97 10.45
CA LEU A 8 4.39 -3.40 9.64
C LEU A 8 3.92 -2.07 9.08
N ILE A 9 4.73 -1.03 9.27
CA ILE A 9 4.44 0.32 8.77
C ILE A 9 5.63 0.78 7.93
N VAL A 10 5.35 1.39 6.79
CA VAL A 10 6.37 2.08 6.00
C VAL A 10 6.58 3.47 6.60
N ASP A 11 7.82 3.95 6.65
CA ASP A 11 8.19 5.20 7.31
C ASP A 11 7.37 6.41 6.82
N ILE A 12 7.05 6.47 5.54
CA ILE A 12 6.24 7.54 4.97
C ILE A 12 4.80 7.56 5.51
N GLN A 13 4.34 6.47 6.14
CA GLN A 13 2.99 6.36 6.67
C GLN A 13 2.86 6.86 8.10
N ILE A 14 3.99 7.06 8.80
CA ILE A 14 3.96 7.40 10.25
C ILE A 14 3.12 8.64 10.53
N SER A 15 3.22 9.67 9.69
CA SER A 15 2.49 10.92 9.86
C SER A 15 0.98 10.76 9.71
N PHE A 16 0.51 9.65 9.14
CA PHE A 16 -0.89 9.45 8.76
C PHE A 16 -1.61 8.39 9.60
N ILE A 17 -0.88 7.57 10.36
CA ILE A 17 -1.48 6.42 11.06
C ILE A 17 -2.48 6.83 12.15
N HIS A 18 -2.37 8.04 12.68
CA HIS A 18 -3.28 8.55 13.70
C HIS A 18 -4.38 9.46 13.13
N TYR A 19 -4.42 9.61 11.80
CA TYR A 19 -5.45 10.44 11.17
C TYR A 19 -6.86 9.94 11.50
N SER A 20 -7.06 8.65 11.51
CA SER A 20 -8.36 8.04 11.82
C SER A 20 -8.73 8.14 13.29
N ASP A 21 -7.76 8.34 14.20
CA ASP A 21 -8.03 8.46 15.64
C ASP A 21 -9.00 9.61 15.91
N TYR A 22 -8.81 10.75 15.27
CA TYR A 22 -9.68 11.90 15.43
C TYR A 22 -11.12 11.61 14.98
N ILE A 23 -11.27 10.89 13.88
CA ILE A 23 -12.58 10.55 13.33
C ILE A 23 -13.29 9.53 14.22
N PHE A 24 -12.61 8.45 14.59
CA PHE A 24 -13.20 7.33 15.34
C PHE A 24 -13.35 7.61 16.82
N SER A 25 -12.54 8.50 17.39
CA SER A 25 -12.66 8.87 18.81
C SER A 25 -13.97 9.60 19.12
N ARG A 26 -14.61 10.17 18.09
CA ARG A 26 -15.92 10.83 18.23
C ARG A 26 -17.09 9.87 18.10
N GLY A 27 -16.85 8.64 17.69
CA GLY A 27 -17.88 7.63 17.51
C GLY A 27 -18.30 6.99 18.81
N LYS A 28 -19.46 6.32 18.79
CA LYS A 28 -19.98 5.57 19.93
C LYS A 28 -19.38 4.17 20.02
N ILE A 29 -18.64 3.72 19.00
CA ILE A 29 -18.01 2.41 18.93
C ILE A 29 -16.63 2.50 19.56
N PRO A 30 -16.28 1.57 20.47
CA PRO A 30 -14.93 1.54 21.04
C PRO A 30 -13.87 1.47 19.96
N TYR A 31 -12.86 2.33 20.05
CA TYR A 31 -11.77 2.38 19.10
C TYR A 31 -10.44 2.28 19.84
N LEU A 32 -9.57 1.37 19.37
CA LEU A 32 -8.24 1.19 19.92
C LEU A 32 -7.23 1.81 18.94
N PRO A 33 -6.58 2.94 19.32
CA PRO A 33 -5.59 3.57 18.45
C PRO A 33 -4.40 2.65 18.16
N ILE A 34 -3.79 2.86 17.00
CA ILE A 34 -2.55 2.18 16.64
C ILE A 34 -1.41 2.74 17.48
N ASP A 35 -0.66 1.84 18.12
CA ASP A 35 0.55 2.21 18.87
C ASP A 35 1.77 1.93 17.99
N GLU A 36 2.36 2.98 17.41
CA GLU A 36 3.53 2.85 16.54
C GLU A 36 4.75 2.26 17.23
N LYS A 37 4.81 2.32 18.55
CA LYS A 37 5.90 1.71 19.32
C LYS A 37 5.88 0.19 19.24
N LEU A 38 4.72 -0.40 18.97
CA LEU A 38 4.54 -1.84 18.81
C LEU A 38 4.69 -2.29 17.36
N ALA A 39 4.86 -1.34 16.44
CA ALA A 39 4.98 -1.62 15.01
C ALA A 39 6.44 -1.75 14.59
N THR A 40 6.68 -2.53 13.54
CA THR A 40 7.96 -2.53 12.83
C THR A 40 7.89 -1.47 11.74
N VAL A 41 8.85 -0.55 11.71
CA VAL A 41 8.88 0.54 10.73
C VAL A 41 10.04 0.28 9.76
N ILE A 42 9.74 0.30 8.47
CA ILE A 42 10.74 0.11 7.42
C ILE A 42 10.59 1.19 6.35
N SER A 43 11.64 1.38 5.52
CA SER A 43 11.55 2.19 4.32
C SER A 43 11.20 1.32 3.12
N CYS A 44 10.68 1.94 2.05
CA CYS A 44 10.46 1.21 0.79
C CYS A 44 11.77 0.62 0.25
N GLU A 45 12.87 1.34 0.42
CA GLU A 45 14.19 0.91 -0.06
C GLU A 45 14.67 -0.38 0.61
N ARG A 46 14.27 -0.62 1.87
CA ARG A 46 14.65 -1.80 2.63
C ARG A 46 13.56 -2.88 2.64
N SER A 47 12.45 -2.63 1.96
CA SER A 47 11.31 -3.53 2.02
C SER A 47 11.63 -4.94 1.48
N ARG A 48 12.42 -5.03 0.41
CA ARG A 48 12.78 -6.33 -0.17
C ARG A 48 13.56 -7.18 0.83
N ASP A 49 14.54 -6.61 1.51
CA ASP A 49 15.33 -7.32 2.51
C ASP A 49 14.46 -7.76 3.69
N PHE A 50 13.64 -6.86 4.18
CA PHE A 50 12.74 -7.18 5.29
C PHE A 50 11.77 -8.31 4.93
N LEU A 51 11.12 -8.21 3.79
CA LEU A 51 10.16 -9.22 3.34
C LEU A 51 10.83 -10.57 3.13
N SER A 52 12.05 -10.58 2.60
CA SER A 52 12.83 -11.80 2.42
C SER A 52 13.07 -12.52 3.75
N HIS A 53 13.30 -11.77 4.82
CA HIS A 53 13.53 -12.36 6.15
C HIS A 53 12.29 -13.04 6.73
N ILE A 54 11.10 -12.67 6.27
CA ILE A 54 9.85 -13.30 6.70
C ILE A 54 9.27 -14.23 5.65
N GLY A 55 10.07 -14.59 4.63
CA GLY A 55 9.68 -15.57 3.62
C GLY A 55 8.88 -15.03 2.47
N ILE A 56 8.86 -13.73 2.24
CA ILE A 56 8.12 -13.09 1.15
C ILE A 56 9.09 -12.53 0.12
N SER A 57 8.97 -13.00 -1.13
CA SER A 57 9.77 -12.49 -2.26
C SER A 57 9.02 -11.37 -2.92
N GLY A 58 9.36 -10.13 -2.59
CA GLY A 58 8.66 -8.97 -3.11
C GLY A 58 9.25 -7.67 -2.57
N GLU A 59 8.58 -6.58 -2.93
CA GLU A 59 9.03 -5.25 -2.60
C GLU A 59 7.84 -4.32 -2.40
N ILE A 60 7.97 -3.35 -1.50
CA ILE A 60 6.99 -2.29 -1.31
C ILE A 60 7.49 -1.04 -2.03
N ILE A 61 6.64 -0.44 -2.84
CA ILE A 61 6.97 0.79 -3.55
C ILE A 61 5.99 1.90 -3.16
N TYR A 62 6.43 3.13 -3.32
CA TYR A 62 5.63 4.31 -3.02
C TYR A 62 4.76 4.67 -4.22
N THR A 63 3.44 4.71 -4.02
CA THR A 63 2.47 5.03 -5.07
C THR A 63 1.47 6.08 -4.55
N PRO A 64 1.88 7.36 -4.48
CA PRO A 64 1.16 8.39 -3.74
C PRO A 64 0.04 9.12 -4.49
N SER A 65 -0.37 8.67 -5.68
CA SER A 65 -1.38 9.41 -6.45
C SER A 65 -2.75 9.46 -5.77
N HIS A 66 -3.12 8.39 -5.05
CA HIS A 66 -4.38 8.37 -4.30
C HIS A 66 -4.25 9.20 -3.01
N SER A 67 -3.18 8.97 -2.25
CA SER A 67 -2.88 9.71 -1.03
C SER A 67 -1.38 9.65 -0.74
N LYS A 68 -0.88 10.60 0.07
CA LYS A 68 0.55 10.74 0.36
C LYS A 68 1.14 9.55 1.11
N ASP A 69 0.31 8.72 1.74
CA ASP A 69 0.72 7.53 2.47
C ASP A 69 0.50 6.23 1.69
N SER A 70 0.05 6.32 0.45
CA SER A 70 -0.24 5.15 -0.38
C SER A 70 1.02 4.41 -0.79
N ILE A 71 0.97 3.09 -0.64
CA ILE A 71 2.03 2.18 -1.06
C ILE A 71 1.42 1.02 -1.84
N SER A 72 2.27 0.33 -2.60
CA SER A 72 1.89 -0.90 -3.30
C SER A 72 2.88 -2.00 -2.97
N LEU A 73 2.38 -3.21 -2.80
CA LEU A 73 3.20 -4.40 -2.57
C LEU A 73 3.27 -5.20 -3.86
N ILE A 74 4.48 -5.46 -4.33
CA ILE A 74 4.71 -6.19 -5.58
C ILE A 74 5.46 -7.47 -5.26
N LEU A 75 4.84 -8.60 -5.54
CA LEU A 75 5.45 -9.91 -5.34
C LEU A 75 6.16 -10.37 -6.61
N ASP A 76 7.25 -11.12 -6.43
CA ASP A 76 8.05 -11.58 -7.55
C ASP A 76 7.33 -12.62 -8.43
N ASP A 77 6.24 -13.23 -7.92
CA ASP A 77 5.40 -14.14 -8.69
C ASP A 77 4.47 -13.45 -9.69
N GLY A 78 4.42 -12.13 -9.65
CA GLY A 78 3.59 -11.32 -10.55
C GLY A 78 2.32 -10.75 -9.91
N ASP A 79 2.03 -11.07 -8.65
CA ASP A 79 0.90 -10.49 -7.94
C ASP A 79 1.27 -9.12 -7.36
N CYS A 80 0.36 -8.15 -7.53
CA CYS A 80 0.56 -6.77 -7.09
C CYS A 80 -0.67 -6.31 -6.30
N PHE A 81 -0.44 -5.72 -5.13
CA PHE A 81 -1.50 -5.22 -4.26
C PHE A 81 -1.36 -3.70 -4.15
N VAL A 82 -2.32 -2.97 -4.72
CA VAL A 82 -2.22 -1.52 -4.87
C VAL A 82 -3.15 -0.71 -3.95
N GLY A 83 -3.92 -1.39 -3.10
CA GLY A 83 -4.84 -0.71 -2.18
C GLY A 83 -5.90 0.09 -2.91
N ASP A 84 -5.99 1.37 -2.58
CA ASP A 84 -6.98 2.29 -3.15
C ASP A 84 -6.49 3.04 -4.39
N LEU A 85 -5.35 2.64 -4.97
CA LEU A 85 -4.89 3.23 -6.23
C LEU A 85 -5.96 3.09 -7.30
N GLU A 86 -6.22 4.15 -8.06
CA GLU A 86 -7.22 4.11 -9.12
C GLU A 86 -6.82 3.08 -10.19
N PRO A 87 -7.79 2.30 -10.71
CA PRO A 87 -7.51 1.25 -11.69
C PRO A 87 -6.77 1.75 -12.92
N TYR A 88 -5.97 0.86 -13.50
CA TYR A 88 -5.17 1.14 -14.70
C TYR A 88 -6.04 1.68 -15.86
N GLU A 89 -7.26 1.18 -16.00
CA GLU A 89 -8.19 1.61 -17.05
C GLU A 89 -8.54 3.09 -16.95
N TYR A 90 -8.40 3.69 -15.77
CA TYR A 90 -8.71 5.10 -15.56
C TYR A 90 -7.67 6.03 -16.19
N LEU A 91 -6.52 5.51 -16.60
CA LEU A 91 -5.51 6.34 -17.30
C LEU A 91 -6.06 6.93 -18.60
N GLU A 92 -6.90 6.20 -19.32
CA GLU A 92 -7.51 6.68 -20.54
C GLU A 92 -8.53 7.79 -20.26
N ALA A 93 -9.26 7.68 -19.14
CA ALA A 93 -10.26 8.66 -18.75
C ALA A 93 -9.64 9.94 -18.16
N TYR A 94 -8.45 9.82 -17.57
CA TYR A 94 -7.76 10.91 -16.89
C TYR A 94 -6.37 11.12 -17.47
N GLU A 95 -6.29 11.39 -18.76
CA GLU A 95 -5.00 11.55 -19.47
C GLU A 95 -4.07 12.58 -18.83
N GLU A 96 -4.63 13.58 -18.15
CA GLU A 96 -3.87 14.63 -17.50
C GLU A 96 -3.46 14.28 -16.06
N ASN A 97 -3.86 13.12 -15.54
CA ASN A 97 -3.49 12.70 -14.20
C ASN A 97 -2.06 12.15 -14.18
N ALA A 98 -1.08 13.06 -14.19
CA ALA A 98 0.34 12.71 -14.20
C ALA A 98 0.78 11.89 -12.98
N PRO A 99 0.30 12.16 -11.74
CA PRO A 99 0.66 11.31 -10.60
C PRO A 99 0.21 9.85 -10.77
N LEU A 100 -1.03 9.61 -11.22
CA LEU A 100 -1.54 8.26 -11.44
C LEU A 100 -0.75 7.55 -12.53
N LYS A 101 -0.43 8.26 -13.61
CA LYS A 101 0.37 7.70 -14.69
C LYS A 101 1.75 7.28 -14.21
N ARG A 102 2.42 8.11 -13.41
CA ARG A 102 3.74 7.80 -12.85
C ARG A 102 3.69 6.57 -11.94
N ASP A 103 2.65 6.44 -11.13
CA ASP A 103 2.49 5.29 -10.25
C ASP A 103 2.36 4.00 -11.06
N TRP A 104 1.51 4.01 -12.10
CA TRP A 104 1.35 2.83 -12.96
C TRP A 104 2.59 2.53 -13.78
N GLU A 105 3.30 3.54 -14.27
CA GLU A 105 4.59 3.33 -14.96
C GLU A 105 5.59 2.66 -14.02
N HIS A 106 5.63 3.07 -12.75
CA HIS A 106 6.50 2.46 -11.76
C HIS A 106 6.12 1.00 -11.49
N ILE A 107 4.84 0.73 -11.31
CA ILE A 107 4.34 -0.63 -11.09
C ILE A 107 4.66 -1.53 -12.29
N LEU A 108 4.45 -1.04 -13.50
CA LEU A 108 4.65 -1.83 -14.73
C LEU A 108 6.12 -2.19 -14.98
N LEU A 109 7.07 -1.48 -14.38
CA LEU A 109 8.49 -1.85 -14.46
C LEU A 109 8.76 -3.23 -13.83
N TYR A 110 7.91 -3.68 -12.92
CA TYR A 110 8.05 -4.98 -12.27
C TYR A 110 7.35 -6.11 -13.02
N ASN A 111 6.75 -5.83 -14.18
CA ASN A 111 6.02 -6.81 -15.01
C ASN A 111 4.97 -7.60 -14.22
N PRO A 112 4.04 -6.94 -13.50
CA PRO A 112 3.01 -7.65 -12.75
C PRO A 112 2.09 -8.42 -13.70
N LYS A 113 1.61 -9.57 -13.24
CA LYS A 113 0.65 -10.39 -14.00
C LYS A 113 -0.77 -10.17 -13.53
N ARG A 114 -0.95 -9.81 -12.28
CA ARG A 114 -2.26 -9.64 -11.66
C ARG A 114 -2.22 -8.51 -10.65
N VAL A 115 -3.27 -7.68 -10.67
CA VAL A 115 -3.38 -6.55 -9.74
C VAL A 115 -4.61 -6.77 -8.86
N PHE A 116 -4.40 -6.63 -7.55
CA PHE A 116 -5.47 -6.71 -6.55
C PHE A 116 -5.75 -5.32 -5.98
N TYR A 117 -7.01 -4.92 -6.06
CA TYR A 117 -7.49 -3.63 -5.55
C TYR A 117 -8.26 -3.83 -4.25
N ALA A 118 -8.29 -2.80 -3.38
CA ALA A 118 -9.03 -2.87 -2.13
C ALA A 118 -10.55 -2.88 -2.36
N HIS A 119 -11.04 -2.16 -3.37
CA HIS A 119 -12.47 -1.97 -3.59
C HIS A 119 -12.92 -2.27 -5.02
N ALA A 120 -12.14 -3.03 -5.77
CA ALA A 120 -12.46 -3.40 -7.15
C ALA A 120 -12.02 -4.84 -7.41
N PRO A 121 -12.61 -5.53 -8.42
CA PRO A 121 -12.17 -6.87 -8.79
C PRO A 121 -10.72 -6.89 -9.25
N GLU A 122 -10.07 -8.04 -9.06
CA GLU A 122 -8.71 -8.23 -9.54
C GLU A 122 -8.63 -8.07 -11.06
N LYS A 123 -7.47 -7.63 -11.54
CA LYS A 123 -7.19 -7.43 -12.95
C LYS A 123 -6.01 -8.29 -13.38
N VAL A 124 -6.20 -9.09 -14.43
CA VAL A 124 -5.11 -9.82 -15.07
C VAL A 124 -4.51 -8.93 -16.16
N LEU A 125 -3.20 -8.76 -16.12
CA LEU A 125 -2.46 -7.96 -17.10
C LEU A 125 -1.79 -8.90 -18.11
N ASP A 126 -2.02 -8.64 -19.36
CA ASP A 126 -1.39 -9.40 -20.45
C ASP A 126 -0.06 -8.78 -20.89
#